data_bb7261aa397dd70c2adcfba40703bdab
#
_entry.id   bb7261aa397dd70c2adcfba40703bdab
#
_cell.length_a   1.000
_cell.length_b   1.000
_cell.length_c   1.000
_cell.angle_alpha   90.00
_cell.angle_beta   90.00
_cell.angle_gamma   90.00
#
_symmetry.space_group_name_H-M   'P 1'
#
loop_
_entity.id
_entity.type
_entity.pdbx_description
1 polymer ?
#
loop_
_entity_poly.entity_id
_entity_poly.type
_entity_poly.pdbx_seq_one_letter_code
_entity_poly.pdbx_strand_id
1 'polypeptide(L)'
;MKIHIVHIYPNEMNTYGDRGNLLTLMKRAEWHGLEPIVHYYHAGDVFPKQADLVLGGGGEDTAQAAIQDDILRIGDTLHTLVDKGVPMLMVCGTYQLFGNRFLTQEGREIKGIGIFNVETIAGPKRLIGNVAVETREFGTLYGFENHSGKTYLKNGQQPLGKVVRGNGNNGEDKTEGARTKNALGTYCHGPLLPNNPQLADSLLILARQAQGTEVDLLPIDDSLAIQSRLNAKNRKY
;
A
#
# COMPACT_ATOMS: atom_id res chain seq x y z
N MET A 1 8.84 14.73 -17.91
CA MET A 1 7.46 14.99 -17.41
C MET A 1 7.43 14.76 -15.90
N LYS A 2 6.76 15.65 -15.13
CA LYS A 2 6.70 15.56 -13.67
C LYS A 2 5.67 14.54 -13.20
N ILE A 3 5.97 13.85 -12.10
CA ILE A 3 5.05 13.00 -11.36
C ILE A 3 5.11 13.35 -9.87
N HIS A 4 4.00 13.79 -9.30
CA HIS A 4 3.90 14.22 -7.91
C HIS A 4 3.48 13.05 -7.01
N ILE A 5 4.40 12.61 -6.16
CA ILE A 5 4.21 11.49 -5.24
C ILE A 5 4.00 12.07 -3.84
N VAL A 6 2.84 11.83 -3.24
CA VAL A 6 2.55 12.21 -1.86
C VAL A 6 2.82 11.02 -0.94
N HIS A 7 3.75 11.17 -0.01
CA HIS A 7 4.01 10.17 1.04
C HIS A 7 3.38 10.67 2.34
N ILE A 8 2.28 10.05 2.74
CA ILE A 8 1.54 10.44 3.93
C ILE A 8 2.16 9.81 5.18
N TYR A 9 2.28 10.62 6.24
CA TYR A 9 2.76 10.24 7.57
C TYR A 9 4.11 9.49 7.57
N PRO A 10 5.16 10.04 6.91
CA PRO A 10 6.40 9.32 6.68
C PRO A 10 7.19 8.98 7.96
N ASN A 11 6.90 9.65 9.07
CA ASN A 11 7.55 9.40 10.36
C ASN A 11 6.79 8.35 11.17
N GLU A 12 5.47 8.46 11.23
CA GLU A 12 4.59 7.62 12.03
C GLU A 12 4.33 6.26 11.36
N MET A 13 4.30 6.25 10.02
CA MET A 13 3.90 5.11 9.21
C MET A 13 5.06 4.60 8.34
N ASN A 14 6.15 4.15 8.99
CA ASN A 14 7.35 3.65 8.30
C ASN A 14 7.91 2.35 8.95
N THR A 15 7.06 1.58 9.56
CA THR A 15 7.43 0.28 10.14
C THR A 15 7.92 -0.65 9.04
N TYR A 16 8.97 -1.43 9.33
CA TYR A 16 9.63 -2.36 8.39
C TYR A 16 10.25 -1.70 7.14
N GLY A 17 10.50 -0.37 7.17
CA GLY A 17 11.20 0.33 6.10
C GLY A 17 10.34 0.59 4.86
N ASP A 18 9.02 0.75 5.02
CA ASP A 18 8.09 0.99 3.91
C ASP A 18 8.41 2.24 3.07
N ARG A 19 9.25 3.17 3.60
CA ARG A 19 9.87 4.24 2.80
C ARG A 19 10.62 3.70 1.57
N GLY A 20 11.06 2.45 1.58
CA GLY A 20 11.66 1.78 0.43
C GLY A 20 10.72 1.71 -0.78
N ASN A 21 9.39 1.72 -0.59
CA ASN A 21 8.44 1.82 -1.69
C ASN A 21 8.55 3.18 -2.40
N LEU A 22 8.67 4.29 -1.64
CA LEU A 22 8.89 5.62 -2.21
C LEU A 22 10.20 5.68 -3.00
N LEU A 23 11.30 5.19 -2.41
CA LEU A 23 12.62 5.20 -3.06
C LEU A 23 12.61 4.41 -4.38
N THR A 24 11.91 3.28 -4.40
CA THR A 24 11.74 2.46 -5.61
C THR A 24 10.97 3.22 -6.69
N LEU A 25 9.84 3.84 -6.34
CA LEU A 25 9.05 4.62 -7.30
C LEU A 25 9.81 5.81 -7.85
N MET A 26 10.51 6.55 -6.98
CA MET A 26 11.36 7.67 -7.42
C MET A 26 12.40 7.21 -8.43
N LYS A 27 13.14 6.14 -8.09
CA LYS A 27 14.21 5.65 -8.94
C LYS A 27 13.70 5.07 -10.26
N ARG A 28 12.60 4.32 -10.23
CA ARG A 28 12.00 3.81 -11.47
C ARG A 28 11.41 4.93 -12.32
N ALA A 29 10.78 5.94 -11.73
CA ALA A 29 10.33 7.12 -12.45
C ALA A 29 11.49 7.80 -13.20
N GLU A 30 12.62 8.03 -12.53
CA GLU A 30 13.84 8.57 -13.16
C GLU A 30 14.34 7.69 -14.32
N TRP A 31 14.42 6.37 -14.13
CA TRP A 31 14.85 5.43 -15.18
C TRP A 31 13.92 5.42 -16.39
N HIS A 32 12.63 5.68 -16.18
CA HIS A 32 11.63 5.84 -17.25
C HIS A 32 11.60 7.26 -17.85
N GLY A 33 12.53 8.16 -17.46
CA GLY A 33 12.60 9.54 -17.96
C GLY A 33 11.53 10.48 -17.38
N LEU A 34 10.90 10.10 -16.25
CA LEU A 34 10.01 10.96 -15.49
C LEU A 34 10.79 11.72 -14.42
N GLU A 35 10.30 12.89 -14.01
CA GLU A 35 10.85 13.70 -12.91
C GLU A 35 9.96 13.52 -11.67
N PRO A 36 10.36 12.71 -10.66
CA PRO A 36 9.57 12.55 -9.45
C PRO A 36 9.69 13.77 -8.55
N ILE A 37 8.54 14.32 -8.14
CA ILE A 37 8.43 15.40 -7.16
C ILE A 37 7.77 14.81 -5.91
N VAL A 38 8.52 14.71 -4.82
CA VAL A 38 8.02 14.12 -3.58
C VAL A 38 7.46 15.20 -2.66
N HIS A 39 6.26 14.95 -2.15
CA HIS A 39 5.62 15.71 -1.10
C HIS A 39 5.49 14.84 0.14
N TYR A 40 6.12 15.23 1.24
CA TYR A 40 5.90 14.61 2.54
C TYR A 40 4.74 15.31 3.22
N TYR A 41 3.74 14.53 3.61
CA TYR A 41 2.57 15.04 4.32
C TYR A 41 2.60 14.55 5.77
N HIS A 42 2.63 15.50 6.71
CA HIS A 42 2.57 15.24 8.15
C HIS A 42 1.22 15.68 8.72
N ALA A 43 0.86 15.14 9.89
CA ALA A 43 -0.37 15.50 10.56
C ALA A 43 -0.44 17.02 10.82
N GLY A 44 -1.54 17.65 10.43
CA GLY A 44 -1.75 19.10 10.52
C GLY A 44 -1.35 19.89 9.27
N ASP A 45 -0.60 19.32 8.36
CA ASP A 45 -0.20 19.99 7.12
C ASP A 45 -1.41 20.28 6.21
N VAL A 46 -1.19 21.19 5.26
CA VAL A 46 -2.10 21.39 4.13
C VAL A 46 -1.78 20.30 3.08
N PHE A 47 -2.80 19.54 2.68
CA PHE A 47 -2.60 18.49 1.70
C PHE A 47 -2.11 19.07 0.35
N PRO A 48 -1.12 18.46 -0.31
CA PRO A 48 -0.56 18.95 -1.56
C PRO A 48 -1.62 19.12 -2.64
N LYS A 49 -1.56 20.24 -3.38
CA LYS A 49 -2.51 20.52 -4.48
C LYS A 49 -2.36 19.56 -5.65
N GLN A 50 -1.17 18.99 -5.83
CA GLN A 50 -0.85 18.02 -6.86
C GLN A 50 -0.49 16.70 -6.20
N ALA A 51 -1.19 15.65 -6.57
CA ALA A 51 -0.99 14.29 -6.10
C ALA A 51 -1.33 13.33 -7.25
N ASP A 52 -0.31 12.79 -7.87
CA ASP A 52 -0.45 11.85 -8.99
C ASP A 52 -0.36 10.41 -8.49
N LEU A 53 0.23 10.20 -7.32
CA LEU A 53 0.35 8.92 -6.63
C LEU A 53 0.45 9.17 -5.12
N VAL A 54 -0.23 8.35 -4.30
CA VAL A 54 -0.18 8.46 -2.85
C VAL A 54 0.38 7.18 -2.24
N LEU A 55 1.32 7.33 -1.29
CA LEU A 55 1.92 6.23 -0.54
C LEU A 55 1.65 6.38 0.96
N GLY A 56 1.35 5.26 1.63
CA GLY A 56 1.30 5.17 3.08
C GLY A 56 1.89 3.83 3.55
N GLY A 57 2.70 3.88 4.59
CA GLY A 57 3.38 2.70 5.12
C GLY A 57 2.67 2.09 6.34
N GLY A 58 3.35 1.12 6.98
CA GLY A 58 2.90 0.48 8.20
C GLY A 58 3.17 1.31 9.44
N GLY A 59 2.30 1.16 10.44
CA GLY A 59 2.45 1.76 11.75
C GLY A 59 1.79 0.91 12.82
N GLU A 60 2.29 1.02 14.04
CA GLU A 60 1.69 0.36 15.21
C GLU A 60 0.39 1.06 15.62
N ASP A 61 -0.40 0.41 16.47
CA ASP A 61 -1.72 0.90 16.94
C ASP A 61 -1.63 2.30 17.55
N THR A 62 -0.54 2.59 18.29
CA THR A 62 -0.28 3.91 18.88
C THR A 62 -0.04 4.99 17.83
N ALA A 63 0.72 4.67 16.77
CA ALA A 63 0.96 5.57 15.66
C ALA A 63 -0.32 5.83 14.86
N GLN A 64 -1.11 4.78 14.59
CA GLN A 64 -2.41 4.89 13.94
C GLN A 64 -3.35 5.79 14.73
N ALA A 65 -3.41 5.59 16.06
CA ALA A 65 -4.24 6.40 16.94
C ALA A 65 -3.82 7.88 16.97
N ALA A 66 -2.51 8.17 16.87
CA ALA A 66 -1.99 9.53 16.87
C ALA A 66 -2.37 10.32 15.60
N ILE A 67 -2.51 9.64 14.45
CA ILE A 67 -2.85 10.29 13.18
C ILE A 67 -4.33 10.15 12.80
N GLN A 68 -5.15 9.44 13.61
CA GLN A 68 -6.54 9.15 13.29
C GLN A 68 -7.35 10.39 12.95
N ASP A 69 -7.30 11.42 13.79
CA ASP A 69 -8.09 12.63 13.60
C ASP A 69 -7.67 13.39 12.34
N ASP A 70 -6.38 13.36 12.02
CA ASP A 70 -5.86 14.00 10.83
C ASP A 70 -6.22 13.25 9.54
N ILE A 71 -6.13 11.91 9.53
CA ILE A 71 -6.53 11.15 8.34
C ILE A 71 -8.03 11.27 8.08
N LEU A 72 -8.86 11.36 9.12
CA LEU A 72 -10.29 11.65 8.99
C LEU A 72 -10.50 13.06 8.40
N ARG A 73 -9.70 14.07 8.81
CA ARG A 73 -9.75 15.43 8.28
C ARG A 73 -9.46 15.50 6.78
N ILE A 74 -8.51 14.70 6.27
CA ILE A 74 -8.17 14.67 4.84
C ILE A 74 -8.93 13.60 4.06
N GLY A 75 -9.83 12.86 4.70
CA GLY A 75 -10.58 11.74 4.12
C GLY A 75 -11.27 12.10 2.81
N ASP A 76 -12.04 13.21 2.78
CA ASP A 76 -12.76 13.67 1.58
C ASP A 76 -11.80 13.97 0.42
N THR A 77 -10.61 14.51 0.71
CA THR A 77 -9.57 14.74 -0.30
C THR A 77 -9.07 13.43 -0.88
N LEU A 78 -8.80 12.42 -0.03
CA LEU A 78 -8.34 11.11 -0.47
C LEU A 78 -9.42 10.38 -1.26
N HIS A 79 -10.69 10.44 -0.86
CA HIS A 79 -11.82 9.92 -1.66
C HIS A 79 -11.90 10.57 -3.03
N THR A 80 -11.77 11.90 -3.11
CA THR A 80 -11.77 12.63 -4.38
C THR A 80 -10.63 12.18 -5.30
N LEU A 81 -9.43 11.92 -4.76
CA LEU A 81 -8.30 11.42 -5.53
C LEU A 81 -8.55 10.00 -6.04
N VAL A 82 -9.11 9.11 -5.20
CA VAL A 82 -9.53 7.76 -5.62
C VAL A 82 -10.57 7.82 -6.73
N ASP A 83 -11.54 8.74 -6.63
CA ASP A 83 -12.57 8.92 -7.65
C ASP A 83 -12.01 9.39 -8.99
N LYS A 84 -10.97 10.18 -8.98
CA LYS A 84 -10.20 10.61 -10.16
C LYS A 84 -9.26 9.52 -10.71
N GLY A 85 -9.18 8.37 -10.07
CA GLY A 85 -8.32 7.26 -10.50
C GLY A 85 -6.85 7.40 -10.09
N VAL A 86 -6.51 8.32 -9.19
CA VAL A 86 -5.14 8.45 -8.65
C VAL A 86 -4.75 7.16 -7.94
N PRO A 87 -3.65 6.48 -8.34
CA PRO A 87 -3.21 5.27 -7.68
C PRO A 87 -2.70 5.56 -6.27
N MET A 88 -3.02 4.62 -5.37
CA MET A 88 -2.57 4.66 -3.98
C MET A 88 -2.03 3.30 -3.57
N LEU A 89 -0.95 3.28 -2.79
CA LEU A 89 -0.43 2.07 -2.15
C LEU A 89 -0.38 2.28 -0.65
N MET A 90 -1.29 1.60 0.05
CA MET A 90 -1.45 1.67 1.49
C MET A 90 -1.01 0.36 2.13
N VAL A 91 0.02 0.41 2.97
CA VAL A 91 0.62 -0.79 3.56
C VAL A 91 0.27 -0.89 5.04
N CYS A 92 -0.20 -2.06 5.46
CA CYS A 92 -0.42 -2.45 6.87
C CYS A 92 -1.27 -1.44 7.66
N GLY A 93 -0.67 -0.60 8.51
CA GLY A 93 -1.38 0.36 9.32
C GLY A 93 -2.18 1.39 8.50
N THR A 94 -1.62 1.90 7.40
CA THR A 94 -2.40 2.79 6.51
C THR A 94 -3.48 2.03 5.74
N TYR A 95 -3.28 0.76 5.39
CA TYR A 95 -4.34 -0.08 4.84
C TYR A 95 -5.52 -0.18 5.81
N GLN A 96 -5.25 -0.40 7.11
CA GLN A 96 -6.27 -0.46 8.16
C GLN A 96 -7.03 0.85 8.31
N LEU A 97 -6.32 2.00 8.30
CA LEU A 97 -6.91 3.34 8.38
C LEU A 97 -7.71 3.74 7.12
N PHE A 98 -7.43 3.14 5.98
CA PHE A 98 -8.22 3.28 4.76
C PHE A 98 -9.45 2.37 4.75
N GLY A 99 -9.58 1.44 5.70
CA GLY A 99 -10.77 0.65 5.96
C GLY A 99 -11.85 1.44 6.72
N ASN A 100 -12.91 0.75 7.15
CA ASN A 100 -13.98 1.36 7.91
C ASN A 100 -13.56 1.61 9.37
N ARG A 101 -12.91 0.60 9.98
CA ARG A 101 -12.41 0.66 11.37
C ARG A 101 -11.37 -0.43 11.66
N PHE A 102 -10.57 -0.17 12.67
CA PHE A 102 -9.70 -1.14 13.31
C PHE A 102 -10.04 -1.25 14.81
N LEU A 103 -10.39 -2.44 15.27
CA LEU A 103 -10.59 -2.75 16.68
C LEU A 103 -9.31 -3.34 17.26
N THR A 104 -8.64 -2.61 18.17
CA THR A 104 -7.39 -3.03 18.80
C THR A 104 -7.63 -4.17 19.82
N GLN A 105 -6.56 -4.82 20.28
CA GLN A 105 -6.65 -5.91 21.25
C GLN A 105 -7.22 -5.45 22.61
N GLU A 106 -6.98 -4.18 22.97
CA GLU A 106 -7.51 -3.55 24.19
C GLU A 106 -8.97 -3.10 24.03
N GLY A 107 -9.60 -3.36 22.88
CA GLY A 107 -10.99 -3.00 22.60
C GLY A 107 -11.18 -1.53 22.19
N ARG A 108 -10.10 -0.80 21.89
CA ARG A 108 -10.18 0.57 21.35
C ARG A 108 -10.55 0.51 19.87
N GLU A 109 -11.53 1.29 19.46
CA GLU A 109 -11.85 1.48 18.05
C GLU A 109 -11.05 2.65 17.45
N ILE A 110 -10.31 2.38 16.39
CA ILE A 110 -9.65 3.35 15.53
C ILE A 110 -10.50 3.45 14.26
N LYS A 111 -11.11 4.62 14.04
CA LYS A 111 -11.95 4.88 12.86
C LYS A 111 -11.07 5.08 11.63
N GLY A 112 -11.47 4.48 10.52
CA GLY A 112 -10.86 4.70 9.22
C GLY A 112 -11.71 5.58 8.32
N ILE A 113 -11.22 5.83 7.11
CA ILE A 113 -11.86 6.72 6.12
C ILE A 113 -12.77 5.96 5.12
N GLY A 114 -12.82 4.63 5.15
CA GLY A 114 -13.77 3.82 4.37
C GLY A 114 -13.53 3.80 2.86
N ILE A 115 -12.32 4.06 2.37
CA ILE A 115 -11.96 3.86 0.95
C ILE A 115 -12.04 2.37 0.59
N PHE A 116 -11.58 1.50 1.50
CA PHE A 116 -11.81 0.07 1.41
C PHE A 116 -12.97 -0.32 2.32
N ASN A 117 -13.93 -1.08 1.79
CA ASN A 117 -15.02 -1.61 2.61
C ASN A 117 -14.54 -2.84 3.40
N VAL A 118 -13.67 -2.60 4.36
CA VAL A 118 -13.07 -3.63 5.22
C VAL A 118 -13.15 -3.25 6.69
N GLU A 119 -13.15 -4.24 7.55
CA GLU A 119 -12.98 -4.08 8.99
C GLU A 119 -11.80 -4.91 9.45
N THR A 120 -10.98 -4.32 10.33
CA THR A 120 -9.85 -5.02 10.95
C THR A 120 -10.11 -5.24 12.43
N ILE A 121 -9.79 -6.43 12.91
CA ILE A 121 -9.89 -6.81 14.32
C ILE A 121 -8.54 -7.39 14.75
N ALA A 122 -7.93 -6.85 15.80
CA ALA A 122 -6.69 -7.38 16.32
C ALA A 122 -6.87 -8.80 16.83
N GLY A 123 -6.01 -9.70 16.39
CA GLY A 123 -5.97 -11.08 16.82
C GLY A 123 -4.95 -11.32 17.94
N PRO A 124 -5.07 -12.41 18.70
CA PRO A 124 -4.14 -12.74 19.78
C PRO A 124 -2.76 -13.20 19.29
N LYS A 125 -2.66 -13.57 18.02
CA LYS A 125 -1.42 -14.02 17.38
C LYS A 125 -1.12 -13.17 16.15
N ARG A 126 0.16 -12.82 15.97
CA ARG A 126 0.63 -12.17 14.76
C ARG A 126 0.73 -13.17 13.61
N LEU A 127 0.34 -12.72 12.44
CA LEU A 127 0.56 -13.42 11.18
C LEU A 127 1.92 -12.94 10.64
N ILE A 128 2.91 -13.85 10.63
CA ILE A 128 4.30 -13.51 10.30
C ILE A 128 4.84 -14.52 9.30
N GLY A 129 5.49 -14.04 8.26
CA GLY A 129 6.18 -14.89 7.31
C GLY A 129 6.26 -14.32 5.89
N ASN A 130 6.85 -15.10 5.00
CA ASN A 130 6.84 -14.78 3.59
C ASN A 130 5.44 -14.97 3.02
N VAL A 131 4.98 -13.99 2.26
CA VAL A 131 3.70 -14.01 1.57
C VAL A 131 3.90 -13.96 0.05
N ALA A 132 3.09 -14.74 -0.67
CA ALA A 132 2.97 -14.67 -2.12
C ALA A 132 1.49 -14.58 -2.50
N VAL A 133 1.17 -13.64 -3.35
CA VAL A 133 -0.20 -13.24 -3.69
C VAL A 133 -0.36 -13.23 -5.20
N GLU A 134 -1.28 -14.00 -5.71
CA GLU A 134 -1.65 -13.99 -7.12
C GLU A 134 -2.66 -12.88 -7.36
N THR A 135 -2.30 -11.90 -8.18
CA THR A 135 -3.18 -10.79 -8.56
C THR A 135 -3.63 -10.92 -10.00
N ARG A 136 -4.78 -10.32 -10.33
CA ARG A 136 -5.31 -10.37 -11.69
C ARG A 136 -4.49 -9.55 -12.69
N GLU A 137 -3.94 -8.41 -12.25
CA GLU A 137 -3.33 -7.42 -13.16
C GLU A 137 -1.82 -7.29 -12.98
N PHE A 138 -1.30 -7.56 -11.78
CA PHE A 138 0.10 -7.30 -11.45
C PHE A 138 0.96 -8.58 -11.40
N GLY A 139 0.38 -9.74 -11.78
CA GLY A 139 1.04 -11.03 -11.61
C GLY A 139 1.17 -11.44 -10.14
N THR A 140 2.13 -12.30 -9.84
CA THR A 140 2.37 -12.73 -8.46
C THR A 140 3.22 -11.71 -7.72
N LEU A 141 2.69 -11.17 -6.61
CA LEU A 141 3.40 -10.28 -5.70
C LEU A 141 4.05 -11.10 -4.57
N TYR A 142 5.24 -10.68 -4.17
CA TYR A 142 6.01 -11.31 -3.09
C TYR A 142 6.36 -10.27 -2.03
N GLY A 143 6.14 -10.61 -0.78
CA GLY A 143 6.43 -9.75 0.35
C GLY A 143 6.63 -10.54 1.64
N PHE A 144 6.66 -9.82 2.73
CA PHE A 144 6.70 -10.34 4.08
C PHE A 144 5.54 -9.77 4.88
N GLU A 145 4.75 -10.61 5.53
CA GLU A 145 3.65 -10.18 6.39
C GLU A 145 4.07 -10.20 7.86
N ASN A 146 3.69 -9.19 8.62
CA ASN A 146 3.88 -9.15 10.07
C ASN A 146 2.85 -8.23 10.71
N HIS A 147 1.68 -8.76 10.98
CA HIS A 147 0.56 -8.01 11.56
C HIS A 147 -0.27 -8.87 12.54
N SER A 148 -0.89 -8.23 13.52
CA SER A 148 -1.86 -8.84 14.43
C SER A 148 -3.30 -8.63 13.98
N GLY A 149 -3.55 -7.56 13.22
CA GLY A 149 -4.87 -7.26 12.67
C GLY A 149 -5.31 -8.30 11.65
N LYS A 150 -6.51 -8.86 11.84
CA LYS A 150 -7.21 -9.68 10.86
C LYS A 150 -8.22 -8.81 10.13
N THR A 151 -8.04 -8.66 8.83
CA THR A 151 -8.91 -7.82 7.99
C THR A 151 -9.93 -8.67 7.26
N TYR A 152 -11.17 -8.28 7.37
CA TYR A 152 -12.31 -8.94 6.74
C TYR A 152 -12.94 -8.01 5.70
N LEU A 153 -13.00 -8.50 4.45
CA LEU A 153 -13.65 -7.79 3.35
C LEU A 153 -15.16 -7.86 3.53
N LYS A 154 -15.83 -6.72 3.40
CA LYS A 154 -17.29 -6.63 3.41
C LYS A 154 -17.87 -6.80 2.01
N ASN A 155 -19.18 -6.94 1.93
CA ASN A 155 -19.89 -7.19 0.66
C ASN A 155 -19.47 -6.20 -0.44
N GLY A 156 -19.06 -6.74 -1.59
CA GLY A 156 -18.65 -5.97 -2.77
C GLY A 156 -17.19 -5.55 -2.80
N GLN A 157 -16.45 -5.66 -1.68
CA GLN A 157 -15.04 -5.33 -1.66
C GLN A 157 -14.21 -6.37 -2.41
N GLN A 158 -13.43 -5.91 -3.39
CA GLN A 158 -12.50 -6.77 -4.10
C GLN A 158 -11.19 -6.90 -3.31
N PRO A 159 -10.63 -8.12 -3.14
CA PRO A 159 -9.28 -8.28 -2.64
C PRO A 159 -8.26 -7.74 -3.65
N LEU A 160 -7.06 -7.40 -3.21
CA LEU A 160 -5.92 -7.16 -4.10
C LEU A 160 -5.53 -8.45 -4.83
N GLY A 161 -5.56 -9.58 -4.13
CA GLY A 161 -5.29 -10.87 -4.73
C GLY A 161 -5.62 -12.06 -3.84
N LYS A 162 -5.22 -13.24 -4.33
CA LYS A 162 -5.41 -14.52 -3.64
C LYS A 162 -4.08 -15.00 -3.06
N VAL A 163 -4.08 -15.40 -1.81
CA VAL A 163 -2.90 -15.95 -1.14
C VAL A 163 -2.52 -17.30 -1.74
N VAL A 164 -1.30 -17.38 -2.27
CA VAL A 164 -0.66 -18.64 -2.71
C VAL A 164 0.21 -19.20 -1.60
N ARG A 165 0.87 -18.32 -0.84
CA ARG A 165 1.69 -18.66 0.33
C ARG A 165 1.52 -17.57 1.38
N GLY A 166 1.49 -17.94 2.65
CA GLY A 166 1.29 -17.02 3.77
C GLY A 166 -0.13 -17.02 4.28
N ASN A 167 -0.47 -16.00 5.06
CA ASN A 167 -1.77 -15.86 5.73
C ASN A 167 -2.67 -14.81 5.05
N GLY A 168 -2.10 -13.73 4.53
CA GLY A 168 -2.85 -12.63 3.92
C GLY A 168 -3.68 -11.84 4.95
N ASN A 169 -4.89 -11.43 4.55
CA ASN A 169 -5.73 -10.55 5.36
C ASN A 169 -6.04 -11.07 6.76
N ASN A 170 -6.30 -12.37 6.92
CA ASN A 170 -6.80 -12.93 8.19
C ASN A 170 -6.35 -14.36 8.48
N GLY A 171 -5.67 -15.02 7.54
CA GLY A 171 -5.22 -16.42 7.66
C GLY A 171 -6.33 -17.45 7.42
N GLU A 172 -7.53 -17.05 7.03
CA GLU A 172 -8.73 -17.89 6.95
C GLU A 172 -9.28 -18.01 5.53
N ASP A 173 -9.51 -16.89 4.86
CA ASP A 173 -10.27 -16.82 3.60
C ASP A 173 -9.42 -16.81 2.33
N LYS A 174 -8.10 -16.88 2.46
CA LYS A 174 -7.15 -16.84 1.35
C LYS A 174 -7.18 -15.54 0.54
N THR A 175 -7.73 -14.46 1.08
CA THR A 175 -7.64 -13.14 0.46
C THR A 175 -6.42 -12.38 0.99
N GLU A 176 -5.88 -11.48 0.16
CA GLU A 176 -4.86 -10.54 0.58
C GLU A 176 -5.21 -9.15 0.05
N GLY A 177 -5.05 -8.16 0.95
CA GLY A 177 -5.28 -6.77 0.66
C GLY A 177 -6.72 -6.44 0.28
N ALA A 178 -6.89 -5.24 -0.23
CA ALA A 178 -8.13 -4.75 -0.83
C ALA A 178 -7.83 -3.84 -2.02
N ARG A 179 -8.78 -3.73 -2.93
CA ARG A 179 -8.69 -2.85 -4.08
C ARG A 179 -9.97 -2.06 -4.27
N THR A 180 -9.85 -0.74 -4.39
CA THR A 180 -10.93 0.17 -4.78
C THR A 180 -10.42 1.06 -5.90
N LYS A 181 -10.90 0.86 -7.14
CA LYS A 181 -10.33 1.49 -8.34
C LYS A 181 -8.81 1.24 -8.41
N ASN A 182 -7.99 2.31 -8.33
CA ASN A 182 -6.53 2.26 -8.34
C ASN A 182 -5.91 2.38 -6.93
N ALA A 183 -6.72 2.43 -5.89
CA ALA A 183 -6.23 2.33 -4.51
C ALA A 183 -6.02 0.86 -4.14
N LEU A 184 -4.83 0.55 -3.64
CA LEU A 184 -4.37 -0.78 -3.25
C LEU A 184 -4.03 -0.77 -1.77
N GLY A 185 -4.68 -1.61 -0.98
CA GLY A 185 -4.32 -1.91 0.41
C GLY A 185 -3.64 -3.27 0.49
N THR A 186 -2.63 -3.45 1.35
CA THR A 186 -1.88 -4.71 1.45
C THR A 186 -1.21 -4.87 2.81
N TYR A 187 -1.00 -6.11 3.23
CA TYR A 187 -0.11 -6.46 4.34
C TYR A 187 1.29 -6.85 3.89
N CYS A 188 1.58 -6.79 2.59
CA CYS A 188 2.90 -7.13 2.08
C CYS A 188 3.90 -6.01 2.38
N HIS A 189 4.81 -6.30 3.28
CA HIS A 189 5.96 -5.45 3.63
C HIS A 189 7.25 -5.90 2.96
N GLY A 190 8.33 -5.24 3.37
CA GLY A 190 9.67 -5.70 3.20
C GLY A 190 10.65 -4.94 2.31
N PRO A 191 10.46 -3.67 1.88
CA PRO A 191 9.30 -3.01 1.29
C PRO A 191 8.79 -3.78 0.05
N LEU A 192 7.52 -3.58 -0.33
CA LEU A 192 6.86 -4.37 -1.38
C LEU A 192 7.45 -4.15 -2.77
N LEU A 193 7.62 -2.88 -3.18
CA LEU A 193 7.93 -2.52 -4.57
C LEU A 193 9.31 -2.97 -5.07
N PRO A 194 10.40 -2.97 -4.27
CA PRO A 194 11.68 -3.49 -4.74
C PRO A 194 11.65 -4.95 -5.20
N ASN A 195 10.78 -5.77 -4.57
CA ASN A 195 10.59 -7.16 -4.94
C ASN A 195 9.57 -7.36 -6.07
N ASN A 196 8.83 -6.32 -6.43
CA ASN A 196 7.74 -6.36 -7.40
C ASN A 196 7.82 -5.17 -8.35
N PRO A 197 8.88 -5.09 -9.18
CA PRO A 197 9.09 -3.96 -10.08
C PRO A 197 7.92 -3.75 -11.05
N GLN A 198 7.25 -4.82 -11.47
CA GLN A 198 6.06 -4.74 -12.31
C GLN A 198 4.89 -3.97 -11.65
N LEU A 199 4.74 -4.07 -10.32
CA LEU A 199 3.74 -3.30 -9.61
C LEU A 199 4.14 -1.82 -9.52
N ALA A 200 5.43 -1.54 -9.31
CA ALA A 200 5.92 -0.16 -9.29
C ALA A 200 5.68 0.54 -10.64
N ASP A 201 5.98 -0.12 -11.75
CA ASP A 201 5.72 0.40 -13.09
C ASP A 201 4.22 0.58 -13.35
N SER A 202 3.40 -0.39 -12.95
CA SER A 202 1.95 -0.28 -13.07
C SER A 202 1.41 0.94 -12.32
N LEU A 203 1.91 1.24 -11.12
CA LEU A 203 1.53 2.45 -10.38
C LEU A 203 1.93 3.73 -11.11
N LEU A 204 3.12 3.78 -11.74
CA LEU A 204 3.54 4.92 -12.56
C LEU A 204 2.65 5.10 -13.81
N ILE A 205 2.30 4.00 -14.49
CA ILE A 205 1.37 4.02 -15.64
C ILE A 205 -0.01 4.54 -15.19
N LEU A 206 -0.58 3.99 -14.11
CA LEU A 206 -1.86 4.42 -13.58
C LEU A 206 -1.88 5.90 -13.19
N ALA A 207 -0.78 6.40 -12.60
CA ALA A 207 -0.64 7.81 -12.27
C ALA A 207 -0.68 8.70 -13.52
N ARG A 208 -0.05 8.27 -14.61
CA ARG A 208 -0.09 9.00 -15.88
C ARG A 208 -1.47 8.94 -16.55
N GLN A 209 -2.12 7.79 -16.50
CA GLN A 209 -3.49 7.64 -17.00
C GLN A 209 -4.49 8.54 -16.25
N ALA A 210 -4.34 8.66 -14.92
CA ALA A 210 -5.16 9.57 -14.11
C ALA A 210 -4.96 11.05 -14.48
N GLN A 211 -3.79 11.42 -15.04
CA GLN A 211 -3.52 12.73 -15.62
C GLN A 211 -4.06 12.89 -17.05
N GLY A 212 -4.71 11.88 -17.62
CA GLY A 212 -5.18 11.89 -19.02
C GLY A 212 -4.07 11.74 -20.05
N THR A 213 -2.92 11.16 -19.66
CA THR A 213 -1.76 10.97 -20.56
C THR A 213 -1.39 9.51 -20.60
N GLU A 214 -1.14 9.00 -21.80
CA GLU A 214 -0.50 7.71 -21.99
C GLU A 214 1.02 7.85 -21.84
N VAL A 215 1.65 6.82 -21.29
CA VAL A 215 3.11 6.74 -21.20
C VAL A 215 3.56 5.33 -21.56
N ASP A 216 4.47 5.25 -22.51
CA ASP A 216 5.25 4.04 -22.74
C ASP A 216 6.49 4.12 -21.86
N LEU A 217 6.56 3.26 -20.87
CA LEU A 217 7.71 3.18 -19.98
C LEU A 217 8.91 2.58 -20.73
N LEU A 218 10.09 3.13 -20.51
CA LEU A 218 11.33 2.59 -21.06
C LEU A 218 11.59 1.20 -20.46
N PRO A 219 12.11 0.23 -21.24
CA PRO A 219 12.45 -1.08 -20.70
C PRO A 219 13.58 -0.96 -19.66
N ILE A 220 13.40 -1.64 -18.53
CA ILE A 220 14.39 -1.73 -17.44
C ILE A 220 14.78 -3.20 -17.25
N ASP A 221 16.07 -3.46 -17.03
CA ASP A 221 16.53 -4.78 -16.65
C ASP A 221 16.25 -5.06 -15.16
N ASP A 222 15.23 -5.86 -14.91
CA ASP A 222 14.80 -6.27 -13.57
C ASP A 222 15.41 -7.62 -13.13
N SER A 223 16.41 -8.15 -13.83
CA SER A 223 17.00 -9.47 -13.57
C SER A 223 17.48 -9.63 -12.13
N LEU A 224 18.14 -8.61 -11.55
CA LEU A 224 18.61 -8.61 -10.16
C LEU A 224 17.44 -8.61 -9.15
N ALA A 225 16.39 -7.86 -9.39
CA ALA A 225 15.20 -7.84 -8.53
C ALA A 225 14.50 -9.21 -8.54
N ILE A 226 14.37 -9.81 -9.73
CA ILE A 226 13.79 -11.14 -9.90
C ILE A 226 14.63 -12.21 -9.21
N GLN A 227 15.97 -12.17 -9.34
CA GLN A 227 16.87 -13.12 -8.70
C GLN A 227 16.83 -12.97 -7.15
N SER A 228 16.84 -11.74 -6.65
CA SER A 228 16.70 -11.46 -5.20
C SER A 228 15.41 -12.05 -4.65
N ARG A 229 14.29 -11.85 -5.35
CA ARG A 229 12.97 -12.41 -5.02
C ARG A 229 12.97 -13.94 -4.99
N LEU A 230 13.58 -14.59 -5.96
CA LEU A 230 13.70 -16.06 -6.01
C LEU A 230 14.51 -16.59 -4.83
N ASN A 231 15.59 -15.91 -4.46
CA ASN A 231 16.41 -16.25 -3.30
C ASN A 231 15.63 -16.09 -1.99
N ALA A 232 14.86 -15.00 -1.85
CA ALA A 232 14.02 -14.76 -0.67
C ALA A 232 12.90 -15.81 -0.53
N LYS A 233 12.32 -16.27 -1.63
CA LYS A 233 11.29 -17.33 -1.66
C LYS A 233 11.76 -18.62 -0.99
N ASN A 234 13.04 -18.95 -1.08
CA ASN A 234 13.63 -20.19 -0.58
C ASN A 234 14.14 -20.11 0.87
N ARG A 235 14.17 -18.90 1.48
CA ARG A 235 14.57 -18.74 2.88
C ARG A 235 13.49 -19.33 3.79
N LYS A 236 13.92 -20.15 4.76
CA LYS A 236 13.10 -20.60 5.89
C LYS A 236 13.31 -19.60 7.04
N TYR A 237 12.22 -19.09 7.58
CA TYR A 237 12.20 -18.30 8.81
C TYR A 237 11.73 -19.17 9.96
#